data_45f6646b28542ee5935cf01c4de229c8
#
_entry.id   45f6646b28542ee5935cf01c4de229c8
#
_cell.length_a   1.000
_cell.length_b   1.000
_cell.length_c   1.000
_cell.angle_alpha   90.00
_cell.angle_beta   90.00
_cell.angle_gamma   90.00
#
_symmetry.space_group_name_H-M   'P 1'
#
loop_
_entity.id
_entity.type
_entity.pdbx_description
1 polymer ?
#
loop_
_entity_poly.entity_id
_entity_poly.type
_entity_poly.pdbx_seq_one_letter_code
_entity_poly.pdbx_strand_id
1 'polypeptide(L)'
;MEFAALATLMILGFMIPRSALYLHGKLLKTVENAPLSFFTTTDSGQIVNRFSQDLSVIDMELPIAGLILAHNVCSAVIQAILICISTSYFAVVIPFVSFAVYILQKIYLRTSRQIRLMDLEAKAPLYTNFLETLSGLVTIRAFGWTKGMEKRNMELLDASQRPFYLLFCIQRWLALVIDLLVAALAFILVALIIVFRHRADAGFVGVALINIMTFNMTLSVVIQHYTAVETSLGAISRIQTFVRTTASENLPQETAEVPAEWPSEGSLSISNISATYSHDLDPALKHINLDIPAGQKLGICGSSGSGKSSFVSLLLHLLEITSGTIVVDGIDIATVPRNMFRERMSVIPQDPVFFKGRIRENLDPLNLASAFDAEKVLTKVGLWEVITGAGGLDVGMNAEEMLSHGQRQMFCLARAMIR
;
A
#
# COMPACT_ATOMS: atom_id res chain seq x y z
N MET A 1 1.12 8.01 -37.32
CA MET A 1 1.92 8.55 -36.20
C MET A 1 1.09 9.45 -35.30
N GLU A 2 0.32 10.39 -35.81
CA GLU A 2 -0.49 11.35 -35.02
C GLU A 2 -1.55 10.67 -34.14
N PHE A 3 -2.24 9.66 -34.65
CA PHE A 3 -3.26 8.94 -33.87
C PHE A 3 -2.66 8.19 -32.66
N ALA A 4 -1.49 7.59 -32.83
CA ALA A 4 -0.78 6.92 -31.73
C ALA A 4 -0.28 7.93 -30.68
N ALA A 5 0.23 9.09 -31.12
CA ALA A 5 0.65 10.16 -30.22
C ALA A 5 -0.54 10.73 -29.44
N LEU A 6 -1.70 10.95 -30.09
CA LEU A 6 -2.92 11.41 -29.45
C LEU A 6 -3.43 10.38 -28.42
N ALA A 7 -3.45 9.10 -28.78
CA ALA A 7 -3.83 8.02 -27.85
C ALA A 7 -2.91 7.96 -26.64
N THR A 8 -1.59 8.09 -26.84
CA THR A 8 -0.60 8.13 -25.77
C THR A 8 -0.84 9.34 -24.84
N LEU A 9 -1.06 10.53 -25.41
CA LEU A 9 -1.39 11.74 -24.64
C LEU A 9 -2.67 11.58 -23.82
N MET A 10 -3.72 10.99 -24.41
CA MET A 10 -4.99 10.71 -23.71
C MET A 10 -4.78 9.74 -22.54
N ILE A 11 -4.01 8.68 -22.73
CA ILE A 11 -3.75 7.70 -21.68
C ILE A 11 -2.91 8.32 -20.57
N LEU A 12 -1.75 8.92 -20.91
CA LEU A 12 -0.83 9.47 -19.93
C LEU A 12 -1.35 10.74 -19.24
N GLY A 13 -2.00 11.65 -19.99
CA GLY A 13 -2.45 12.93 -19.46
C GLY A 13 -3.81 12.91 -18.76
N PHE A 14 -4.66 11.94 -19.09
CA PHE A 14 -6.05 11.97 -18.64
C PHE A 14 -6.49 10.70 -17.89
N MET A 15 -6.21 9.51 -18.44
CA MET A 15 -6.69 8.27 -17.84
C MET A 15 -5.89 7.90 -16.59
N ILE A 16 -4.56 7.99 -16.65
CA ILE A 16 -3.69 7.62 -15.51
C ILE A 16 -3.95 8.50 -14.29
N PRO A 17 -3.92 9.85 -14.36
CA PRO A 17 -4.12 10.68 -13.18
C PRO A 17 -5.49 10.44 -12.51
N ARG A 18 -6.54 10.24 -13.31
CA ARG A 18 -7.88 9.94 -12.76
C ARG A 18 -7.94 8.58 -12.09
N SER A 19 -7.35 7.56 -12.70
CA SER A 19 -7.29 6.21 -12.13
C SER A 19 -6.48 6.20 -10.84
N ALA A 20 -5.33 6.87 -10.83
CA ALA A 20 -4.45 7.01 -9.67
C ALA A 20 -5.18 7.67 -8.49
N LEU A 21 -5.81 8.82 -8.72
CA LEU A 21 -6.58 9.54 -7.69
C LEU A 21 -7.75 8.69 -7.16
N TYR A 22 -8.46 7.99 -8.03
CA TYR A 22 -9.57 7.12 -7.64
C TYR A 22 -9.11 5.95 -6.77
N LEU A 23 -8.06 5.24 -7.20
CA LEU A 23 -7.54 4.08 -6.46
C LEU A 23 -6.92 4.51 -5.13
N HIS A 24 -6.15 5.59 -5.12
CA HIS A 24 -5.58 6.15 -3.89
C HIS A 24 -6.67 6.56 -2.91
N GLY A 25 -7.67 7.33 -3.35
CA GLY A 25 -8.79 7.75 -2.51
C GLY A 25 -9.61 6.58 -1.97
N LYS A 26 -9.83 5.54 -2.80
CA LYS A 26 -10.53 4.33 -2.38
C LYS A 26 -9.74 3.53 -1.34
N LEU A 27 -8.42 3.40 -1.54
CA LEU A 27 -7.53 2.73 -0.59
C LEU A 27 -7.45 3.50 0.74
N LEU A 28 -7.29 4.83 0.67
CA LEU A 28 -7.26 5.70 1.85
C LEU A 28 -8.54 5.59 2.65
N LYS A 29 -9.70 5.73 2.00
CA LYS A 29 -11.01 5.58 2.63
C LYS A 29 -11.20 4.21 3.30
N THR A 30 -10.65 3.14 2.69
CA THR A 30 -10.72 1.80 3.28
C THR A 30 -9.89 1.72 4.56
N VAL A 31 -8.69 2.30 4.57
CA VAL A 31 -7.82 2.32 5.76
C VAL A 31 -8.41 3.21 6.86
N GLU A 32 -8.90 4.40 6.51
CA GLU A 32 -9.52 5.34 7.48
C GLU A 32 -10.75 4.74 8.17
N ASN A 33 -11.53 3.93 7.46
CA ASN A 33 -12.73 3.28 8.01
C ASN A 33 -12.45 1.89 8.59
N ALA A 34 -11.20 1.42 8.63
CA ALA A 34 -10.88 0.11 9.17
C ALA A 34 -10.98 0.09 10.70
N PRO A 35 -11.50 -0.98 11.32
CA PRO A 35 -11.62 -1.09 12.77
C PRO A 35 -10.23 -1.20 13.43
N LEU A 36 -10.15 -0.89 14.72
CA LEU A 36 -8.90 -0.99 15.50
C LEU A 36 -8.29 -2.39 15.44
N SER A 37 -9.12 -3.43 15.41
CA SER A 37 -8.67 -4.82 15.26
C SER A 37 -7.81 -5.05 14.02
N PHE A 38 -8.11 -4.38 12.92
CA PHE A 38 -7.31 -4.44 11.69
C PHE A 38 -5.87 -3.93 11.92
N PHE A 39 -5.70 -2.81 12.62
CA PHE A 39 -4.38 -2.23 12.90
C PHE A 39 -3.56 -3.02 13.93
N THR A 40 -4.22 -3.78 14.80
CA THR A 40 -3.53 -4.64 15.78
C THR A 40 -3.09 -5.98 15.18
N THR A 41 -3.76 -6.45 14.12
CA THR A 41 -3.47 -7.74 13.47
C THR A 41 -2.65 -7.60 12.19
N THR A 42 -2.69 -6.43 11.55
CA THR A 42 -2.01 -6.18 10.28
C THR A 42 -0.73 -5.36 10.50
N ASP A 43 0.36 -5.81 9.93
CA ASP A 43 1.62 -5.06 9.97
C ASP A 43 1.49 -3.73 9.19
N SER A 44 1.86 -2.63 9.83
CA SER A 44 1.88 -1.30 9.21
C SER A 44 2.71 -1.25 7.93
N GLY A 45 3.79 -2.04 7.84
CA GLY A 45 4.60 -2.18 6.63
C GLY A 45 3.82 -2.71 5.44
N GLN A 46 2.85 -3.62 5.65
CA GLN A 46 1.98 -4.10 4.58
C GLN A 46 1.06 -3.00 4.05
N ILE A 47 0.53 -2.15 4.93
CA ILE A 47 -0.32 -1.02 4.53
C ILE A 47 0.52 -0.03 3.71
N VAL A 48 1.68 0.37 4.22
CA VAL A 48 2.59 1.28 3.52
C VAL A 48 3.01 0.73 2.15
N ASN A 49 3.29 -0.57 2.03
CA ASN A 49 3.64 -1.19 0.75
C ASN A 49 2.52 -1.09 -0.30
N ARG A 50 1.24 -1.09 0.12
CA ARG A 50 0.12 -0.89 -0.82
C ARG A 50 0.09 0.53 -1.38
N PHE A 51 0.37 1.53 -0.54
CA PHE A 51 0.39 2.93 -0.97
C PHE A 51 1.66 3.30 -1.76
N SER A 52 2.79 2.70 -1.46
CA SER A 52 4.07 3.00 -2.13
C SER A 52 4.32 2.11 -3.33
N GLN A 53 4.38 0.80 -3.14
CA GLN A 53 4.78 -0.16 -4.16
C GLN A 53 3.64 -0.52 -5.11
N ASP A 54 2.49 -0.98 -4.58
CA ASP A 54 1.41 -1.46 -5.44
C ASP A 54 0.80 -0.32 -6.28
N LEU A 55 0.59 0.88 -5.69
CA LEU A 55 0.11 2.04 -6.45
C LEU A 55 1.14 2.52 -7.48
N SER A 56 2.43 2.58 -7.13
CA SER A 56 3.48 2.97 -8.09
C SER A 56 3.54 2.04 -9.31
N VAL A 57 3.39 0.73 -9.10
CA VAL A 57 3.32 -0.24 -10.20
C VAL A 57 2.11 0.00 -11.09
N ILE A 58 0.95 0.33 -10.51
CA ILE A 58 -0.29 0.59 -11.26
C ILE A 58 -0.23 1.93 -12.00
N ASP A 59 0.33 2.96 -11.38
CA ASP A 59 0.31 4.32 -11.91
C ASP A 59 1.41 4.57 -12.95
N MET A 60 2.56 3.91 -12.81
CA MET A 60 3.73 4.14 -13.66
C MET A 60 4.05 2.94 -14.57
N GLU A 61 4.19 1.74 -14.00
CA GLU A 61 4.67 0.60 -14.78
C GLU A 61 3.60 0.02 -15.72
N LEU A 62 2.38 -0.17 -15.22
CA LEU A 62 1.30 -0.79 -15.99
C LEU A 62 0.94 -0.02 -17.26
N PRO A 63 0.74 1.31 -17.24
CA PRO A 63 0.37 2.04 -18.44
C PRO A 63 1.48 2.05 -19.48
N ILE A 64 2.72 2.24 -19.04
CA ILE A 64 3.89 2.25 -19.92
C ILE A 64 4.07 0.86 -20.56
N ALA A 65 4.04 -0.20 -19.75
CA ALA A 65 4.15 -1.57 -20.24
C ALA A 65 3.01 -1.92 -21.19
N GLY A 66 1.78 -1.49 -20.90
CA GLY A 66 0.62 -1.69 -21.76
C GLY A 66 0.72 -0.99 -23.11
N LEU A 67 1.18 0.26 -23.13
CA LEU A 67 1.40 1.01 -24.37
C LEU A 67 2.50 0.39 -25.22
N ILE A 68 3.63 0.04 -24.61
CA ILE A 68 4.75 -0.60 -25.32
C ILE A 68 4.32 -1.98 -25.84
N LEU A 69 3.58 -2.75 -25.05
CA LEU A 69 3.05 -4.05 -25.47
C LEU A 69 2.12 -3.89 -26.68
N ALA A 70 1.15 -3.01 -26.63
CA ALA A 70 0.21 -2.76 -27.72
C ALA A 70 0.92 -2.35 -29.01
N HIS A 71 1.87 -1.40 -28.90
CA HIS A 71 2.68 -0.95 -30.02
C HIS A 71 3.48 -2.10 -30.67
N ASN A 72 4.17 -2.90 -29.86
CA ASN A 72 5.00 -3.99 -30.37
C ASN A 72 4.18 -5.16 -30.92
N VAL A 73 3.00 -5.45 -30.34
CA VAL A 73 2.08 -6.45 -30.89
C VAL A 73 1.60 -6.01 -32.29
N CYS A 74 1.17 -4.75 -32.43
CA CYS A 74 0.80 -4.20 -33.74
C CYS A 74 1.98 -4.26 -34.74
N SER A 75 3.18 -3.88 -34.29
CA SER A 75 4.39 -3.94 -35.12
C SER A 75 4.71 -5.37 -35.54
N ALA A 76 4.63 -6.35 -34.66
CA ALA A 76 4.86 -7.76 -34.97
C ALA A 76 3.87 -8.27 -36.02
N VAL A 77 2.58 -7.92 -35.89
CA VAL A 77 1.56 -8.28 -36.87
C VAL A 77 1.84 -7.65 -38.23
N ILE A 78 2.18 -6.36 -38.27
CA ILE A 78 2.53 -5.66 -39.52
C ILE A 78 3.77 -6.29 -40.18
N GLN A 79 4.83 -6.57 -39.42
CA GLN A 79 6.05 -7.24 -39.91
C GLN A 79 5.73 -8.63 -40.47
N ALA A 80 4.90 -9.41 -39.78
CA ALA A 80 4.48 -10.73 -40.27
C ALA A 80 3.70 -10.62 -41.59
N ILE A 81 2.78 -9.65 -41.71
CA ILE A 81 2.03 -9.39 -42.95
C ILE A 81 2.97 -8.99 -44.08
N LEU A 82 3.93 -8.07 -43.85
CA LEU A 82 4.89 -7.63 -44.86
C LEU A 82 5.77 -8.80 -45.36
N ILE A 83 6.20 -9.68 -44.47
CA ILE A 83 6.95 -10.88 -44.84
C ILE A 83 6.11 -11.81 -45.73
N CYS A 84 4.81 -12.00 -45.39
CA CYS A 84 3.89 -12.83 -46.19
C CYS A 84 3.60 -12.23 -47.57
N ILE A 85 3.45 -10.92 -47.67
CA ILE A 85 3.25 -10.23 -48.97
C ILE A 85 4.53 -10.42 -49.83
N SER A 86 5.70 -10.28 -49.20
CA SER A 86 6.98 -10.43 -49.90
C SER A 86 7.25 -11.86 -50.39
N THR A 87 6.78 -12.84 -49.64
CA THR A 87 6.99 -14.28 -49.93
C THR A 87 5.76 -15.06 -49.54
N SER A 88 4.79 -15.24 -50.45
CA SER A 88 3.49 -15.87 -50.17
C SER A 88 3.59 -17.26 -49.51
N TYR A 89 4.62 -18.01 -49.85
CA TYR A 89 4.87 -19.34 -49.23
C TYR A 89 5.28 -19.29 -47.78
N PHE A 90 5.77 -18.14 -47.30
CA PHE A 90 6.13 -17.95 -45.87
C PHE A 90 4.89 -17.90 -44.93
N ALA A 91 3.71 -17.63 -45.51
CA ALA A 91 2.46 -17.63 -44.74
C ALA A 91 2.19 -18.98 -44.05
N VAL A 92 2.64 -20.11 -44.60
CA VAL A 92 2.51 -21.44 -43.98
C VAL A 92 3.36 -21.58 -42.71
N VAL A 93 4.46 -20.82 -42.60
CA VAL A 93 5.36 -20.88 -41.43
C VAL A 93 4.80 -20.11 -40.20
N ILE A 94 4.00 -19.06 -40.43
CA ILE A 94 3.48 -18.19 -39.37
C ILE A 94 2.70 -18.95 -38.27
N PRO A 95 1.77 -19.88 -38.57
CA PRO A 95 1.06 -20.63 -37.53
C PRO A 95 2.01 -21.44 -36.63
N PHE A 96 3.05 -22.03 -37.20
CA PHE A 96 4.05 -22.79 -36.43
C PHE A 96 4.87 -21.89 -35.53
N VAL A 97 5.27 -20.71 -36.01
CA VAL A 97 5.97 -19.69 -35.21
C VAL A 97 5.10 -19.18 -34.08
N SER A 98 3.86 -18.82 -34.37
CA SER A 98 2.91 -18.36 -33.35
C SER A 98 2.69 -19.40 -32.26
N PHE A 99 2.60 -20.68 -32.64
CA PHE A 99 2.50 -21.79 -31.71
C PHE A 99 3.76 -21.98 -30.86
N ALA A 100 4.96 -21.89 -31.50
CA ALA A 100 6.22 -21.97 -30.79
C ALA A 100 6.39 -20.81 -29.78
N VAL A 101 6.05 -19.58 -30.18
CA VAL A 101 6.08 -18.38 -29.30
C VAL A 101 5.09 -18.56 -28.15
N TYR A 102 3.89 -19.07 -28.40
CA TYR A 102 2.90 -19.34 -27.35
C TYR A 102 3.41 -20.35 -26.30
N ILE A 103 4.01 -21.47 -26.74
CA ILE A 103 4.61 -22.45 -25.82
C ILE A 103 5.74 -21.80 -25.01
N LEU A 104 6.65 -21.09 -25.68
CA LEU A 104 7.77 -20.40 -25.06
C LEU A 104 7.28 -19.41 -23.98
N GLN A 105 6.29 -18.59 -24.31
CA GLN A 105 5.67 -17.66 -23.40
C GLN A 105 5.09 -18.36 -22.17
N LYS A 106 4.35 -19.45 -22.37
CA LYS A 106 3.72 -20.22 -21.28
C LYS A 106 4.77 -20.80 -20.31
N ILE A 107 5.88 -21.32 -20.82
CA ILE A 107 7.00 -21.85 -20.02
C ILE A 107 7.67 -20.71 -19.26
N TYR A 108 8.02 -19.64 -19.97
CA TYR A 108 8.69 -18.48 -19.39
C TYR A 108 7.89 -17.83 -18.27
N LEU A 109 6.60 -17.56 -18.48
CA LEU A 109 5.72 -16.96 -17.49
C LEU A 109 5.63 -17.77 -16.21
N ARG A 110 5.42 -19.08 -16.34
CA ARG A 110 5.33 -19.96 -15.17
C ARG A 110 6.60 -19.92 -14.33
N THR A 111 7.76 -20.02 -14.97
CA THR A 111 9.06 -20.04 -14.29
C THR A 111 9.42 -18.67 -13.72
N SER A 112 9.21 -17.62 -14.48
CA SER A 112 9.51 -16.24 -14.07
C SER A 112 8.68 -15.82 -12.84
N ARG A 113 7.40 -16.21 -12.77
CA ARG A 113 6.55 -15.97 -11.59
C ARG A 113 7.09 -16.66 -10.34
N GLN A 114 7.45 -17.94 -10.45
CA GLN A 114 7.97 -18.71 -9.32
C GLN A 114 9.29 -18.12 -8.80
N ILE A 115 10.21 -17.79 -9.69
CA ILE A 115 11.49 -17.18 -9.32
C ILE A 115 11.27 -15.81 -8.65
N ARG A 116 10.30 -15.02 -9.13
CA ARG A 116 10.00 -13.71 -8.53
C ARG A 116 9.41 -13.85 -7.11
N LEU A 117 8.56 -14.84 -6.87
CA LEU A 117 8.08 -15.15 -5.52
C LEU A 117 9.24 -15.56 -4.60
N MET A 118 10.13 -16.44 -5.07
CA MET A 118 11.33 -16.81 -4.32
C MET A 118 12.25 -15.63 -4.04
N ASP A 119 12.38 -14.67 -4.97
CA ASP A 119 13.17 -13.44 -4.77
C ASP A 119 12.59 -12.59 -3.63
N LEU A 120 11.27 -12.43 -3.59
CA LEU A 120 10.59 -11.69 -2.53
C LEU A 120 10.73 -12.39 -1.17
N GLU A 121 10.53 -13.70 -1.13
CA GLU A 121 10.67 -14.50 0.09
C GLU A 121 12.11 -14.50 0.63
N ALA A 122 13.10 -14.57 -0.26
CA ALA A 122 14.52 -14.58 0.14
C ALA A 122 15.00 -13.22 0.64
N LYS A 123 14.36 -12.12 0.25
CA LYS A 123 14.69 -10.76 0.73
C LYS A 123 14.13 -10.46 2.12
N ALA A 124 13.02 -11.07 2.51
CA ALA A 124 12.37 -10.79 3.79
C ALA A 124 13.29 -11.01 5.01
N PRO A 125 14.02 -12.15 5.16
CA PRO A 125 14.94 -12.36 6.27
C PRO A 125 16.10 -11.35 6.33
N LEU A 126 16.57 -10.88 5.17
CA LEU A 126 17.62 -9.86 5.09
C LEU A 126 17.13 -8.52 5.67
N TYR A 127 15.96 -8.07 5.28
CA TYR A 127 15.38 -6.84 5.83
C TYR A 127 15.05 -6.95 7.32
N THR A 128 14.51 -8.09 7.75
CA THR A 128 14.25 -8.33 9.18
C THR A 128 15.53 -8.25 10.00
N ASN A 129 16.60 -8.95 9.58
CA ASN A 129 17.90 -8.91 10.27
C ASN A 129 18.49 -7.48 10.29
N PHE A 130 18.28 -6.69 9.24
CA PHE A 130 18.72 -5.31 9.20
C PHE A 130 17.96 -4.45 10.23
N LEU A 131 16.64 -4.57 10.31
CA LEU A 131 15.82 -3.85 11.29
C LEU A 131 16.13 -4.27 12.72
N GLU A 132 16.32 -5.56 12.97
CA GLU A 132 16.76 -6.09 14.27
C GLU A 132 18.13 -5.53 14.68
N THR A 133 19.06 -5.44 13.71
CA THR A 133 20.40 -4.88 13.95
C THR A 133 20.31 -3.38 14.29
N LEU A 134 19.47 -2.62 13.62
CA LEU A 134 19.25 -1.20 13.92
C LEU A 134 18.62 -1.01 15.31
N SER A 135 17.58 -1.76 15.62
CA SER A 135 16.88 -1.68 16.91
C SER A 135 17.77 -2.12 18.08
N GLY A 136 18.61 -3.15 17.85
CA GLY A 136 19.50 -3.70 18.84
C GLY A 136 20.91 -3.12 18.85
N LEU A 137 21.18 -2.02 18.11
CA LEU A 137 22.52 -1.50 17.86
C LEU A 137 23.33 -1.24 19.16
N VAL A 138 22.67 -0.68 20.17
CA VAL A 138 23.30 -0.42 21.49
C VAL A 138 23.76 -1.71 22.13
N THR A 139 22.91 -2.73 22.15
CA THR A 139 23.19 -4.06 22.71
C THR A 139 24.31 -4.77 21.95
N ILE A 140 24.24 -4.77 20.61
CA ILE A 140 25.24 -5.38 19.73
C ILE A 140 26.61 -4.78 19.96
N ARG A 141 26.70 -3.46 20.12
CA ARG A 141 27.97 -2.77 20.42
C ARG A 141 28.45 -3.05 21.83
N ALA A 142 27.56 -3.05 22.83
CA ALA A 142 27.89 -3.30 24.21
C ALA A 142 28.48 -4.72 24.43
N PHE A 143 27.94 -5.72 23.70
CA PHE A 143 28.41 -7.10 23.81
C PHE A 143 29.49 -7.49 22.76
N GLY A 144 29.88 -6.58 21.87
CA GLY A 144 30.89 -6.82 20.84
C GLY A 144 30.48 -7.79 19.73
N TRP A 145 29.18 -7.96 19.47
CA TRP A 145 28.63 -8.91 18.47
C TRP A 145 28.68 -8.44 17.03
N THR A 146 29.29 -7.30 16.75
CA THR A 146 29.31 -6.65 15.43
C THR A 146 29.75 -7.60 14.31
N LYS A 147 30.86 -8.31 14.49
CA LYS A 147 31.38 -9.26 13.49
C LYS A 147 30.44 -10.45 13.23
N GLY A 148 29.76 -10.93 14.26
CA GLY A 148 28.76 -12.00 14.11
C GLY A 148 27.53 -11.55 13.30
N MET A 149 27.03 -10.33 13.55
CA MET A 149 25.91 -9.74 12.82
C MET A 149 26.28 -9.42 11.38
N GLU A 150 27.50 -8.93 11.12
CA GLU A 150 28.00 -8.70 9.78
C GLU A 150 28.05 -10.00 8.97
N LYS A 151 28.64 -11.06 9.53
CA LYS A 151 28.71 -12.37 8.88
C LYS A 151 27.31 -12.90 8.55
N ARG A 152 26.38 -12.84 9.51
CA ARG A 152 24.99 -13.27 9.31
C ARG A 152 24.31 -12.46 8.20
N ASN A 153 24.53 -11.15 8.17
CA ASN A 153 23.98 -10.29 7.11
C ASN A 153 24.51 -10.69 5.72
N MET A 154 25.82 -10.97 5.59
CA MET A 154 26.41 -11.44 4.34
C MET A 154 25.83 -12.79 3.89
N GLU A 155 25.63 -13.74 4.81
CA GLU A 155 25.00 -15.03 4.50
C GLU A 155 23.55 -14.86 3.99
N LEU A 156 22.78 -13.95 4.61
CA LEU A 156 21.41 -13.63 4.17
C LEU A 156 21.41 -12.88 2.84
N LEU A 157 22.37 -11.99 2.61
CA LEU A 157 22.54 -11.30 1.35
C LEU A 157 22.83 -12.29 0.21
N ASP A 158 23.76 -13.20 0.40
CA ASP A 158 24.09 -14.26 -0.57
C ASP A 158 22.87 -15.13 -0.88
N ALA A 159 22.09 -15.49 0.13
CA ALA A 159 20.85 -16.24 -0.06
C ALA A 159 19.82 -15.45 -0.88
N SER A 160 19.68 -14.15 -0.62
CA SER A 160 18.73 -13.27 -1.31
C SER A 160 19.11 -13.01 -2.76
N GLN A 161 20.40 -13.03 -3.11
CA GLN A 161 20.87 -12.79 -4.47
C GLN A 161 20.65 -13.98 -5.41
N ARG A 162 20.55 -15.21 -4.89
CA ARG A 162 20.40 -16.42 -5.73
C ARG A 162 19.14 -16.39 -6.62
N PRO A 163 17.92 -16.13 -6.11
CA PRO A 163 16.73 -16.03 -6.94
C PRO A 163 16.82 -14.87 -7.93
N PHE A 164 17.39 -13.76 -7.53
CA PHE A 164 17.61 -12.61 -8.41
C PHE A 164 18.52 -12.96 -9.60
N TYR A 165 19.64 -13.65 -9.37
CA TYR A 165 20.50 -14.16 -10.41
C TYR A 165 19.77 -15.13 -11.36
N LEU A 166 18.95 -16.04 -10.81
CA LEU A 166 18.14 -16.96 -11.61
C LEU A 166 17.13 -16.22 -12.49
N LEU A 167 16.60 -15.08 -12.03
CA LEU A 167 15.71 -14.24 -12.85
C LEU A 167 16.44 -13.69 -14.09
N PHE A 168 17.69 -13.26 -13.95
CA PHE A 168 18.51 -12.87 -15.10
C PHE A 168 18.83 -14.05 -16.00
N CYS A 169 19.13 -15.22 -15.45
CA CYS A 169 19.38 -16.42 -16.24
C CYS A 169 18.20 -16.80 -17.13
N ILE A 170 16.96 -16.79 -16.58
CA ILE A 170 15.77 -17.13 -17.37
C ILE A 170 15.46 -16.06 -18.45
N GLN A 171 15.77 -14.79 -18.18
CA GLN A 171 15.65 -13.73 -19.19
C GLN A 171 16.65 -13.91 -20.34
N ARG A 172 17.90 -14.26 -20.02
CA ARG A 172 18.93 -14.55 -21.03
C ARG A 172 18.63 -15.81 -21.82
N TRP A 173 18.11 -16.85 -21.12
CA TRP A 173 17.63 -18.05 -21.80
C TRP A 173 16.50 -17.73 -22.79
N LEU A 174 15.53 -16.92 -22.40
CA LEU A 174 14.45 -16.48 -23.28
C LEU A 174 15.03 -15.77 -24.53
N ALA A 175 15.92 -14.81 -24.34
CA ALA A 175 16.55 -14.10 -25.45
C ALA A 175 17.25 -15.06 -26.42
N LEU A 176 18.05 -16.01 -25.91
CA LEU A 176 18.74 -17.01 -26.72
C LEU A 176 17.75 -17.89 -27.54
N VAL A 177 16.66 -18.33 -26.93
CA VAL A 177 15.67 -19.18 -27.61
C VAL A 177 14.94 -18.39 -28.70
N ILE A 178 14.62 -17.11 -28.46
CA ILE A 178 14.05 -16.23 -29.49
C ILE A 178 15.03 -16.00 -30.62
N ASP A 179 16.31 -15.73 -30.32
CA ASP A 179 17.36 -15.55 -31.31
C ASP A 179 17.50 -16.79 -32.23
N LEU A 180 17.50 -18.00 -31.64
CA LEU A 180 17.55 -19.25 -32.38
C LEU A 180 16.30 -19.46 -33.25
N LEU A 181 15.12 -19.14 -32.73
CA LEU A 181 13.88 -19.24 -33.48
C LEU A 181 13.88 -18.30 -34.68
N VAL A 182 14.29 -17.05 -34.49
CA VAL A 182 14.38 -16.06 -35.60
C VAL A 182 15.50 -16.42 -36.60
N ALA A 183 16.63 -16.95 -36.13
CA ALA A 183 17.67 -17.46 -37.03
C ALA A 183 17.16 -18.62 -37.90
N ALA A 184 16.39 -19.56 -37.34
CA ALA A 184 15.73 -20.62 -38.09
C ALA A 184 14.75 -20.08 -39.14
N LEU A 185 13.97 -19.04 -38.75
CA LEU A 185 13.06 -18.36 -39.69
C LEU A 185 13.79 -17.65 -40.82
N ALA A 186 14.90 -16.98 -40.52
CA ALA A 186 15.72 -16.35 -41.53
C ALA A 186 16.29 -17.37 -42.49
N PHE A 187 16.75 -18.51 -41.98
CA PHE A 187 17.25 -19.60 -42.83
C PHE A 187 16.13 -20.16 -43.74
N ILE A 188 14.93 -20.41 -43.22
CA ILE A 188 13.78 -20.86 -43.99
C ILE A 188 13.41 -19.84 -45.08
N LEU A 189 13.38 -18.56 -44.74
CA LEU A 189 13.08 -17.48 -45.68
C LEU A 189 14.09 -17.46 -46.84
N VAL A 190 15.40 -17.48 -46.54
CA VAL A 190 16.44 -17.48 -47.54
C VAL A 190 16.34 -18.72 -48.42
N ALA A 191 16.12 -19.90 -47.84
CA ALA A 191 15.94 -21.14 -48.60
C ALA A 191 14.73 -21.05 -49.57
N LEU A 192 13.59 -20.51 -49.10
CA LEU A 192 12.39 -20.31 -49.93
C LEU A 192 12.70 -19.31 -51.10
N ILE A 193 13.40 -18.23 -50.81
CA ILE A 193 13.80 -17.25 -51.83
C ILE A 193 14.69 -17.90 -52.90
N ILE A 194 15.66 -18.73 -52.53
CA ILE A 194 16.54 -19.43 -53.48
C ILE A 194 15.73 -20.43 -54.33
N VAL A 195 14.83 -21.20 -53.72
CA VAL A 195 14.02 -22.19 -54.45
C VAL A 195 13.07 -21.50 -55.44
N PHE A 196 12.46 -20.38 -55.02
CA PHE A 196 11.48 -19.67 -55.86
C PHE A 196 12.05 -18.39 -56.49
N ARG A 197 13.35 -18.31 -56.70
CA ARG A 197 14.08 -17.14 -57.23
C ARG A 197 13.48 -16.50 -58.47
N HIS A 198 12.85 -17.31 -59.34
CA HIS A 198 12.26 -16.84 -60.61
C HIS A 198 10.93 -16.07 -60.41
N ARG A 199 10.35 -16.14 -59.21
CA ARG A 199 9.10 -15.45 -58.86
C ARG A 199 9.28 -14.36 -57.80
N ALA A 200 10.49 -14.22 -57.26
CA ALA A 200 10.81 -13.28 -56.21
C ALA A 200 11.32 -11.95 -56.82
N ASP A 201 10.68 -10.84 -56.44
CA ASP A 201 11.16 -9.49 -56.73
C ASP A 201 12.25 -9.11 -55.72
N ALA A 202 13.38 -8.58 -56.23
CA ALA A 202 14.53 -8.24 -55.38
C ALA A 202 14.21 -7.18 -54.33
N GLY A 203 13.29 -6.25 -54.60
CA GLY A 203 12.84 -5.23 -53.67
C GLY A 203 12.11 -5.84 -52.49
N PHE A 204 11.17 -6.75 -52.75
CA PHE A 204 10.40 -7.45 -51.69
C PHE A 204 11.29 -8.39 -50.85
N VAL A 205 12.29 -9.01 -51.43
CA VAL A 205 13.28 -9.82 -50.72
C VAL A 205 14.06 -8.99 -49.70
N GLY A 206 14.51 -7.80 -50.10
CA GLY A 206 15.18 -6.87 -49.20
C GLY A 206 14.29 -6.45 -48.00
N VAL A 207 13.02 -6.13 -48.28
CA VAL A 207 12.04 -5.79 -47.24
C VAL A 207 11.80 -6.96 -46.26
N ALA A 208 11.70 -8.20 -46.78
CA ALA A 208 11.49 -9.37 -45.95
C ALA A 208 12.69 -9.65 -45.01
N LEU A 209 13.92 -9.51 -45.51
CA LEU A 209 15.15 -9.68 -44.73
C LEU A 209 15.25 -8.63 -43.59
N ILE A 210 14.98 -7.36 -43.89
CA ILE A 210 15.00 -6.30 -42.86
C ILE A 210 13.94 -6.56 -41.79
N ASN A 211 12.72 -6.94 -42.20
CA ASN A 211 11.66 -7.23 -41.24
C ASN A 211 11.97 -8.44 -40.37
N ILE A 212 12.62 -9.49 -40.88
CA ILE A 212 13.01 -10.65 -40.05
C ILE A 212 14.10 -10.29 -39.04
N MET A 213 15.07 -9.43 -39.42
CA MET A 213 16.10 -8.97 -38.50
C MET A 213 15.54 -8.14 -37.32
N THR A 214 14.53 -7.30 -37.59
CA THR A 214 13.86 -6.48 -36.54
C THR A 214 12.84 -7.28 -35.75
N PHE A 215 12.29 -8.37 -36.28
CA PHE A 215 11.27 -9.19 -35.66
C PHE A 215 11.72 -9.81 -34.33
N ASN A 216 13.00 -10.16 -34.22
CA ASN A 216 13.58 -10.66 -32.96
C ASN A 216 13.43 -9.66 -31.81
N MET A 217 13.83 -8.40 -32.03
CA MET A 217 13.68 -7.35 -31.02
C MET A 217 12.21 -7.16 -30.63
N THR A 218 11.32 -7.11 -31.62
CA THR A 218 9.89 -6.94 -31.42
C THR A 218 9.29 -8.06 -30.58
N LEU A 219 9.60 -9.34 -30.88
CA LEU A 219 9.13 -10.49 -30.09
C LEU A 219 9.65 -10.48 -28.66
N SER A 220 10.94 -10.16 -28.46
CA SER A 220 11.53 -10.08 -27.12
C SER A 220 10.82 -9.02 -26.26
N VAL A 221 10.57 -7.84 -26.83
CA VAL A 221 9.86 -6.74 -26.17
C VAL A 221 8.41 -7.13 -25.86
N VAL A 222 7.70 -7.80 -26.78
CA VAL A 222 6.32 -8.29 -26.55
C VAL A 222 6.26 -9.20 -25.33
N ILE A 223 7.15 -10.20 -25.24
CA ILE A 223 7.13 -11.17 -24.12
C ILE A 223 7.49 -10.50 -22.81
N GLN A 224 8.49 -9.61 -22.80
CA GLN A 224 8.91 -8.89 -21.58
C GLN A 224 7.79 -7.98 -21.07
N HIS A 225 7.19 -7.15 -21.94
CA HIS A 225 6.13 -6.24 -21.52
C HIS A 225 4.81 -6.94 -21.22
N TYR A 226 4.52 -8.06 -21.87
CA TYR A 226 3.40 -8.91 -21.45
C TYR A 226 3.58 -9.39 -20.01
N THR A 227 4.79 -9.83 -19.65
CA THR A 227 5.11 -10.24 -18.27
C THR A 227 4.97 -9.08 -17.28
N ALA A 228 5.43 -7.88 -17.68
CA ALA A 228 5.28 -6.67 -16.86
C ALA A 228 3.81 -6.31 -16.62
N VAL A 229 2.98 -6.32 -17.66
CA VAL A 229 1.53 -6.08 -17.56
C VAL A 229 0.88 -7.11 -16.62
N GLU A 230 1.19 -8.39 -16.80
CA GLU A 230 0.64 -9.45 -15.96
C GLU A 230 1.02 -9.28 -14.48
N THR A 231 2.26 -8.91 -14.20
CA THR A 231 2.72 -8.64 -12.84
C THR A 231 2.00 -7.43 -12.23
N SER A 232 1.81 -6.39 -13.02
CA SER A 232 1.11 -5.17 -12.60
C SER A 232 -0.38 -5.41 -12.35
N LEU A 233 -1.03 -6.30 -13.11
CA LEU A 233 -2.40 -6.75 -12.84
C LEU A 233 -2.50 -7.46 -11.48
N GLY A 234 -1.44 -8.15 -11.05
CA GLY A 234 -1.36 -8.70 -9.69
C GLY A 234 -1.44 -7.63 -8.59
N ALA A 235 -0.84 -6.45 -8.78
CA ALA A 235 -0.95 -5.34 -7.84
C ALA A 235 -2.40 -4.82 -7.75
N ILE A 236 -3.11 -4.68 -8.88
CA ILE A 236 -4.54 -4.33 -8.89
C ILE A 236 -5.36 -5.34 -8.11
N SER A 237 -5.13 -6.64 -8.33
CA SER A 237 -5.84 -7.70 -7.62
C SER A 237 -5.61 -7.63 -6.10
N ARG A 238 -4.38 -7.35 -5.66
CA ARG A 238 -4.07 -7.16 -4.23
C ARG A 238 -4.82 -5.97 -3.62
N ILE A 239 -4.83 -4.82 -4.30
CA ILE A 239 -5.57 -3.63 -3.84
C ILE A 239 -7.08 -3.91 -3.81
N GLN A 240 -7.64 -4.52 -4.84
CA GLN A 240 -9.07 -4.85 -4.88
C GLN A 240 -9.45 -5.85 -3.78
N THR A 241 -8.63 -6.88 -3.56
CA THR A 241 -8.84 -7.85 -2.48
C THR A 241 -8.79 -7.13 -1.13
N PHE A 242 -7.79 -6.30 -0.90
CA PHE A 242 -7.66 -5.51 0.32
C PHE A 242 -8.90 -4.65 0.58
N VAL A 243 -9.33 -3.86 -0.40
CA VAL A 243 -10.54 -3.02 -0.28
C VAL A 243 -11.80 -3.83 -0.01
N ARG A 244 -11.90 -5.05 -0.56
CA ARG A 244 -13.08 -5.90 -0.39
C ARG A 244 -13.09 -6.68 0.93
N THR A 245 -11.91 -7.09 1.41
CA THR A 245 -11.79 -7.93 2.61
C THR A 245 -11.62 -7.15 3.89
N THR A 246 -11.17 -5.89 3.81
CA THR A 246 -11.07 -5.02 4.99
C THR A 246 -12.45 -4.57 5.40
N ALA A 247 -12.85 -4.93 6.62
CA ALA A 247 -14.12 -4.50 7.19
C ALA A 247 -14.11 -2.99 7.45
N SER A 248 -15.30 -2.37 7.43
CA SER A 248 -15.49 -1.00 7.90
C SER A 248 -15.90 -1.00 9.37
N GLU A 249 -15.38 -0.07 10.15
CA GLU A 249 -15.85 0.12 11.54
C GLU A 249 -17.25 0.72 11.60
N ASN A 250 -17.67 1.48 10.57
CA ASN A 250 -19.00 2.09 10.53
C ASN A 250 -20.04 1.04 10.15
N LEU A 251 -20.99 0.84 11.04
CA LEU A 251 -22.07 -0.14 10.88
C LEU A 251 -23.31 0.51 10.26
N PRO A 252 -24.10 -0.22 9.43
CA PRO A 252 -25.30 0.32 8.81
C PRO A 252 -26.38 0.78 9.80
N GLN A 253 -26.36 0.29 11.02
CA GLN A 253 -27.30 0.63 12.09
C GLN A 253 -26.97 1.95 12.82
N GLU A 254 -25.79 2.51 12.62
CA GLU A 254 -25.31 3.75 13.23
C GLU A 254 -25.89 4.97 12.50
N THR A 255 -27.19 5.18 12.58
CA THR A 255 -27.90 6.23 11.82
C THR A 255 -28.70 7.19 12.71
N ALA A 256 -28.61 7.05 14.04
CA ALA A 256 -29.35 7.90 14.95
C ALA A 256 -28.89 9.37 14.84
N GLU A 257 -29.87 10.25 14.64
CA GLU A 257 -29.67 11.70 14.76
C GLU A 257 -29.71 12.09 16.23
N VAL A 258 -28.67 12.74 16.71
CA VAL A 258 -28.57 13.21 18.09
C VAL A 258 -28.71 14.73 18.16
N PRO A 259 -29.28 15.30 19.22
CA PRO A 259 -29.38 16.75 19.41
C PRO A 259 -28.00 17.43 19.32
N ALA A 260 -27.98 18.69 18.87
CA ALA A 260 -26.74 19.44 18.69
C ALA A 260 -25.91 19.56 19.97
N GLU A 261 -26.59 19.68 21.14
CA GLU A 261 -25.96 19.82 22.45
C GLU A 261 -25.72 18.49 23.18
N TRP A 262 -26.04 17.35 22.56
CA TRP A 262 -25.79 16.04 23.18
C TRP A 262 -24.29 15.67 23.09
N PRO A 263 -23.67 15.12 24.17
CA PRO A 263 -24.21 14.93 25.51
C PRO A 263 -24.24 16.26 26.30
N SER A 264 -25.35 16.55 26.97
CA SER A 264 -25.56 17.79 27.74
C SER A 264 -25.25 17.66 29.22
N GLU A 265 -25.54 16.51 29.80
CA GLU A 265 -25.38 16.24 31.22
C GLU A 265 -24.21 15.32 31.52
N GLY A 266 -23.88 14.44 30.59
CA GLY A 266 -22.76 13.49 30.67
C GLY A 266 -23.03 12.32 31.60
N SER A 267 -24.30 11.91 31.75
CA SER A 267 -24.65 10.67 32.45
C SER A 267 -24.29 9.46 31.60
N LEU A 268 -23.78 8.39 32.24
CA LEU A 268 -23.32 7.17 31.52
C LEU A 268 -23.87 5.95 32.26
N SER A 269 -24.66 5.12 31.58
CA SER A 269 -25.15 3.84 32.06
C SER A 269 -24.67 2.69 31.20
N ILE A 270 -23.99 1.73 31.81
CA ILE A 270 -23.46 0.54 31.17
C ILE A 270 -24.13 -0.69 31.75
N SER A 271 -24.80 -1.47 30.92
CA SER A 271 -25.56 -2.65 31.33
C SER A 271 -25.02 -3.91 30.70
N ASN A 272 -24.47 -4.81 31.53
CA ASN A 272 -24.00 -6.15 31.16
C ASN A 272 -23.10 -6.19 29.91
N ILE A 273 -22.18 -5.23 29.77
CA ILE A 273 -21.35 -5.06 28.59
C ILE A 273 -20.23 -6.09 28.55
N SER A 274 -20.10 -6.74 27.43
CA SER A 274 -18.90 -7.51 27.06
C SER A 274 -18.35 -7.01 25.73
N ALA A 275 -17.04 -6.87 25.63
CA ALA A 275 -16.40 -6.31 24.46
C ALA A 275 -15.07 -7.01 24.12
N THR A 276 -14.78 -7.09 22.81
CA THR A 276 -13.57 -7.73 22.28
C THR A 276 -12.83 -6.82 21.32
N TYR A 277 -11.52 -7.04 21.16
CA TYR A 277 -10.72 -6.37 20.13
C TYR A 277 -10.96 -6.97 18.73
N SER A 278 -11.29 -8.25 18.64
CA SER A 278 -11.63 -8.94 17.39
C SER A 278 -12.63 -10.06 17.69
N HIS A 279 -13.49 -10.38 16.74
CA HIS A 279 -14.48 -11.47 16.86
C HIS A 279 -13.85 -12.83 17.20
N ASP A 280 -12.59 -13.05 16.84
CA ASP A 280 -11.88 -14.32 17.05
C ASP A 280 -11.15 -14.38 18.41
N LEU A 281 -11.18 -13.31 19.21
CA LEU A 281 -10.49 -13.23 20.50
C LEU A 281 -11.47 -13.31 21.65
N ASP A 282 -10.97 -13.82 22.80
CA ASP A 282 -11.71 -13.78 24.04
C ASP A 282 -12.07 -12.33 24.43
N PRO A 283 -13.26 -12.08 25.00
CA PRO A 283 -13.67 -10.76 25.44
C PRO A 283 -12.65 -10.16 26.42
N ALA A 284 -12.13 -8.97 26.08
CA ALA A 284 -11.24 -8.20 26.94
C ALA A 284 -11.96 -7.63 28.16
N LEU A 285 -13.25 -7.38 28.03
CA LEU A 285 -14.15 -6.92 29.10
C LEU A 285 -15.35 -7.86 29.15
N LYS A 286 -15.75 -8.28 30.38
CA LYS A 286 -16.79 -9.28 30.56
C LYS A 286 -17.80 -8.78 31.61
N HIS A 287 -19.09 -8.72 31.25
CA HIS A 287 -20.22 -8.46 32.11
C HIS A 287 -20.09 -7.22 33.02
N ILE A 288 -19.59 -6.10 32.44
CA ILE A 288 -19.46 -4.86 33.19
C ILE A 288 -20.81 -4.18 33.34
N ASN A 289 -21.12 -3.81 34.59
CA ASN A 289 -22.24 -2.98 34.94
C ASN A 289 -21.74 -1.75 35.68
N LEU A 290 -22.12 -0.56 35.24
CA LEU A 290 -21.67 0.70 35.82
C LEU A 290 -22.69 1.80 35.52
N ASP A 291 -23.04 2.57 36.52
CA ASP A 291 -23.91 3.73 36.40
C ASP A 291 -23.19 4.97 36.96
N ILE A 292 -23.02 5.97 36.14
CA ILE A 292 -22.29 7.21 36.45
C ILE A 292 -23.27 8.36 36.27
N PRO A 293 -23.77 8.95 37.36
CA PRO A 293 -24.61 10.14 37.27
C PRO A 293 -23.93 11.34 36.66
N ALA A 294 -24.70 12.27 36.12
CA ALA A 294 -24.25 13.52 35.56
C ALA A 294 -23.25 14.26 36.48
N GLY A 295 -22.14 14.75 35.94
CA GLY A 295 -21.13 15.51 36.65
C GLY A 295 -20.25 14.73 37.64
N GLN A 296 -20.44 13.43 37.79
CA GLN A 296 -19.64 12.59 38.67
C GLN A 296 -18.24 12.33 38.09
N LYS A 297 -17.24 12.33 38.99
CA LYS A 297 -15.85 11.94 38.66
C LYS A 297 -15.63 10.50 39.14
N LEU A 298 -15.21 9.64 38.21
CA LEU A 298 -14.90 8.22 38.45
C LEU A 298 -13.42 7.95 38.41
N GLY A 299 -12.88 7.32 39.47
CA GLY A 299 -11.52 6.79 39.50
C GLY A 299 -11.51 5.29 39.20
N ILE A 300 -10.74 4.85 38.18
CA ILE A 300 -10.60 3.43 37.82
C ILE A 300 -9.22 2.95 38.24
N CYS A 301 -9.20 2.04 39.24
CA CYS A 301 -7.95 1.46 39.76
C CYS A 301 -7.87 -0.03 39.42
N GLY A 302 -6.66 -0.55 39.28
CA GLY A 302 -6.42 -1.97 39.04
C GLY A 302 -4.97 -2.26 38.64
N SER A 303 -4.60 -3.52 38.69
CA SER A 303 -3.26 -3.99 38.26
C SER A 303 -3.02 -3.75 36.75
N SER A 304 -1.78 -3.84 36.30
CA SER A 304 -1.45 -3.84 34.87
C SER A 304 -2.14 -5.03 34.20
N GLY A 305 -2.74 -4.83 33.04
CA GLY A 305 -3.47 -5.88 32.32
C GLY A 305 -4.93 -6.11 32.79
N SER A 306 -5.44 -5.37 33.80
CA SER A 306 -6.82 -5.52 34.28
C SER A 306 -7.91 -4.94 33.37
N GLY A 307 -7.57 -4.45 32.19
CA GLY A 307 -8.56 -3.93 31.23
C GLY A 307 -8.87 -2.43 31.33
N LYS A 308 -8.13 -1.63 32.13
CA LYS A 308 -8.39 -0.18 32.27
C LYS A 308 -8.32 0.56 30.92
N SER A 309 -7.30 0.32 30.13
CA SER A 309 -7.17 0.92 28.79
C SER A 309 -8.23 0.39 27.82
N SER A 310 -8.60 -0.90 27.95
CA SER A 310 -9.68 -1.49 27.16
C SER A 310 -11.03 -0.85 27.49
N PHE A 311 -11.25 -0.44 28.76
CA PHE A 311 -12.46 0.27 29.13
C PHE A 311 -12.54 1.67 28.48
N VAL A 312 -11.43 2.40 28.44
CA VAL A 312 -11.36 3.69 27.70
C VAL A 312 -11.60 3.47 26.21
N SER A 313 -10.99 2.44 25.62
CA SER A 313 -11.21 2.07 24.23
C SER A 313 -12.66 1.66 23.93
N LEU A 314 -13.32 1.00 24.88
CA LEU A 314 -14.76 0.69 24.80
C LEU A 314 -15.60 1.97 24.74
N LEU A 315 -15.35 2.92 25.64
CA LEU A 315 -16.06 4.21 25.68
C LEU A 315 -15.88 5.02 24.39
N LEU A 316 -14.75 4.86 23.70
CA LEU A 316 -14.51 5.46 22.39
C LEU A 316 -15.09 4.65 21.22
N HIS A 317 -15.81 3.57 21.52
CA HIS A 317 -16.33 2.64 20.52
C HIS A 317 -15.24 2.13 19.55
N LEU A 318 -14.04 1.88 20.11
CA LEU A 318 -12.89 1.27 19.41
C LEU A 318 -12.85 -0.26 19.59
N LEU A 319 -13.59 -0.76 20.59
CA LEU A 319 -13.83 -2.19 20.81
C LEU A 319 -15.20 -2.58 20.26
N GLU A 320 -15.30 -3.78 19.74
CA GLU A 320 -16.57 -4.32 19.28
C GLU A 320 -17.38 -4.83 20.48
N ILE A 321 -18.58 -4.30 20.65
CA ILE A 321 -19.53 -4.71 21.68
C ILE A 321 -20.15 -6.05 21.28
N THR A 322 -19.91 -7.09 22.08
CA THR A 322 -20.48 -8.43 21.84
C THR A 322 -21.81 -8.64 22.55
N SER A 323 -22.03 -8.00 23.68
CA SER A 323 -23.30 -8.03 24.41
C SER A 323 -23.43 -6.83 25.33
N GLY A 324 -24.67 -6.49 25.73
CA GLY A 324 -25.01 -5.37 26.60
C GLY A 324 -25.18 -4.05 25.84
N THR A 325 -25.38 -2.97 26.59
CA THR A 325 -25.66 -1.62 26.06
C THR A 325 -24.87 -0.56 26.82
N ILE A 326 -24.52 0.51 26.13
CA ILE A 326 -23.92 1.73 26.70
C ILE A 326 -24.82 2.90 26.33
N VAL A 327 -25.38 3.56 27.33
CA VAL A 327 -26.29 4.69 27.17
C VAL A 327 -25.65 5.95 27.74
N VAL A 328 -25.58 7.01 26.92
CA VAL A 328 -25.10 8.34 27.30
C VAL A 328 -26.26 9.33 27.18
N ASP A 329 -26.60 10.00 28.27
CA ASP A 329 -27.74 10.93 28.33
C ASP A 329 -29.00 10.36 27.64
N GLY A 330 -29.32 9.10 27.95
CA GLY A 330 -30.52 8.41 27.46
C GLY A 330 -30.43 7.86 26.04
N ILE A 331 -29.30 8.02 25.32
CA ILE A 331 -29.11 7.54 23.94
C ILE A 331 -28.08 6.40 23.92
N ASP A 332 -28.43 5.28 23.27
CA ASP A 332 -27.51 4.15 23.09
C ASP A 332 -26.45 4.51 22.06
N ILE A 333 -25.17 4.48 22.46
CA ILE A 333 -24.04 4.83 21.57
C ILE A 333 -23.90 3.88 20.38
N ALA A 334 -24.42 2.65 20.48
CA ALA A 334 -24.37 1.69 19.37
C ALA A 334 -25.22 2.11 18.16
N THR A 335 -26.12 3.06 18.33
CA THR A 335 -26.96 3.61 17.25
C THR A 335 -26.41 4.90 16.66
N VAL A 336 -25.47 5.54 17.34
CA VAL A 336 -24.91 6.85 16.95
C VAL A 336 -23.68 6.66 16.04
N PRO A 337 -23.54 7.45 14.96
CA PRO A 337 -22.33 7.41 14.14
C PRO A 337 -21.06 7.65 14.96
N ARG A 338 -20.09 6.73 14.86
CA ARG A 338 -18.87 6.72 15.71
C ARG A 338 -18.09 8.03 15.63
N ASN A 339 -17.99 8.61 14.45
CA ASN A 339 -17.29 9.89 14.27
C ASN A 339 -17.95 11.02 15.03
N MET A 340 -19.30 11.12 14.97
CA MET A 340 -20.08 12.12 15.70
C MET A 340 -19.94 11.96 17.21
N PHE A 341 -19.96 10.72 17.69
CA PHE A 341 -19.77 10.42 19.11
C PHE A 341 -18.35 10.80 19.59
N ARG A 342 -17.31 10.39 18.83
CA ARG A 342 -15.91 10.68 19.17
C ARG A 342 -15.59 12.18 19.10
N GLU A 343 -16.22 12.93 18.22
CA GLU A 343 -16.10 14.39 18.17
C GLU A 343 -16.56 15.07 19.46
N ARG A 344 -17.44 14.47 20.22
CA ARG A 344 -18.00 15.03 21.45
C ARG A 344 -17.36 14.49 22.72
N MET A 345 -16.45 13.53 22.58
CA MET A 345 -15.66 12.95 23.66
C MET A 345 -14.25 13.52 23.65
N SER A 346 -13.74 13.97 24.79
CA SER A 346 -12.35 14.41 24.91
C SER A 346 -11.54 13.36 25.67
N VAL A 347 -10.47 12.87 25.06
CA VAL A 347 -9.60 11.84 25.65
C VAL A 347 -8.15 12.30 25.63
N ILE A 348 -7.48 12.11 26.78
CA ILE A 348 -6.04 12.36 26.91
C ILE A 348 -5.34 11.01 26.93
N PRO A 349 -4.59 10.65 25.86
CA PRO A 349 -3.88 9.38 25.80
C PRO A 349 -2.69 9.36 26.76
N GLN A 350 -2.33 8.17 27.25
CA GLN A 350 -1.15 7.97 28.07
C GLN A 350 0.15 8.27 27.29
N ASP A 351 0.21 7.79 26.05
CA ASP A 351 1.33 8.06 25.14
C ASP A 351 0.92 9.12 24.11
N PRO A 352 1.44 10.35 24.24
CA PRO A 352 1.08 11.46 23.37
C PRO A 352 1.56 11.25 21.94
N VAL A 353 0.68 11.42 20.96
CA VAL A 353 1.01 11.39 19.53
C VAL A 353 1.10 12.83 18.99
N PHE A 354 2.18 13.07 18.26
CA PHE A 354 2.43 14.34 17.59
C PHE A 354 2.65 14.12 16.10
N PHE A 355 2.10 15.02 15.29
CA PHE A 355 2.26 15.00 13.84
C PHE A 355 3.44 15.89 13.43
N LYS A 356 4.10 15.54 12.33
CA LYS A 356 5.05 16.44 11.69
C LYS A 356 4.28 17.63 11.13
N GLY A 357 4.55 18.81 11.68
CA GLY A 357 3.84 20.03 11.32
C GLY A 357 4.17 21.15 12.31
N ARG A 358 3.40 22.23 12.28
CA ARG A 358 3.54 23.34 13.21
C ARG A 358 2.97 23.01 14.58
N ILE A 359 3.43 23.71 15.60
CA ILE A 359 2.89 23.58 16.97
C ILE A 359 1.39 23.90 16.97
N ARG A 360 0.95 24.92 16.25
CA ARG A 360 -0.45 25.29 16.07
C ARG A 360 -1.28 24.14 15.52
N GLU A 361 -0.82 23.49 14.47
CA GLU A 361 -1.50 22.35 13.81
C GLU A 361 -1.59 21.13 14.73
N ASN A 362 -0.61 20.96 15.62
CA ASN A 362 -0.64 19.91 16.64
C ASN A 362 -1.58 20.23 17.80
N LEU A 363 -1.73 21.51 18.15
CA LEU A 363 -2.61 21.93 19.24
C LEU A 363 -4.08 21.94 18.81
N ASP A 364 -4.36 22.51 17.65
CA ASP A 364 -5.68 22.64 17.04
C ASP A 364 -5.66 22.21 15.56
N PRO A 365 -5.77 20.90 15.26
CA PRO A 365 -5.74 20.40 13.89
C PRO A 365 -6.87 20.93 13.00
N LEU A 366 -7.99 21.32 13.60
CA LEU A 366 -9.18 21.83 12.89
C LEU A 366 -9.15 23.34 12.70
N ASN A 367 -8.17 24.03 13.33
CA ASN A 367 -7.99 25.49 13.28
C ASN A 367 -9.25 26.26 13.69
N LEU A 368 -9.93 25.79 14.74
CA LEU A 368 -11.16 26.36 15.26
C LEU A 368 -10.88 27.49 16.29
N ALA A 369 -9.74 27.42 16.98
CA ALA A 369 -9.38 28.34 18.05
C ALA A 369 -8.56 29.54 17.54
N SER A 370 -8.76 30.69 18.18
CA SER A 370 -7.93 31.86 17.94
C SER A 370 -6.51 31.69 18.49
N ALA A 371 -5.56 32.49 18.00
CA ALA A 371 -4.20 32.49 18.55
C ALA A 371 -4.16 32.90 20.04
N PHE A 372 -5.10 33.73 20.46
CA PHE A 372 -5.25 34.18 21.84
C PHE A 372 -5.74 33.03 22.75
N ASP A 373 -6.67 32.20 22.26
CA ASP A 373 -7.16 31.01 23.02
C ASP A 373 -6.03 29.99 23.15
N ALA A 374 -5.25 29.78 22.09
CA ALA A 374 -4.09 28.88 22.10
C ALA A 374 -3.05 29.33 23.15
N GLU A 375 -2.70 30.64 23.17
CA GLU A 375 -1.81 31.23 24.17
C GLU A 375 -2.34 31.04 25.59
N LYS A 376 -3.60 31.39 25.81
CA LYS A 376 -4.27 31.26 27.11
C LYS A 376 -4.24 29.83 27.66
N VAL A 377 -4.52 28.84 26.82
CA VAL A 377 -4.51 27.44 27.21
C VAL A 377 -3.09 26.95 27.48
N LEU A 378 -2.12 27.29 26.65
CA LEU A 378 -0.72 26.91 26.83
C LEU A 378 -0.10 27.57 28.08
N THR A 379 -0.49 28.79 28.41
CA THR A 379 -0.12 29.45 29.65
C THR A 379 -0.68 28.71 30.86
N LYS A 380 -1.94 28.28 30.78
CA LYS A 380 -2.63 27.55 31.86
C LYS A 380 -1.97 26.20 32.19
N VAL A 381 -1.43 25.51 31.20
CA VAL A 381 -0.67 24.25 31.38
C VAL A 381 0.83 24.46 31.60
N GLY A 382 1.31 25.71 31.61
CA GLY A 382 2.71 26.06 31.89
C GLY A 382 3.66 25.76 30.74
N LEU A 383 3.18 25.72 29.48
CA LEU A 383 4.00 25.43 28.29
C LEU A 383 4.29 26.66 27.43
N TRP A 384 3.66 27.82 27.68
CA TRP A 384 3.78 28.98 26.81
C TRP A 384 5.21 29.49 26.69
N GLU A 385 5.96 29.60 27.81
CA GLU A 385 7.35 30.05 27.79
C GLU A 385 8.26 29.11 26.99
N VAL A 386 8.06 27.80 27.12
CA VAL A 386 8.84 26.80 26.38
C VAL A 386 8.59 26.93 24.86
N ILE A 387 7.34 27.13 24.48
CA ILE A 387 6.93 27.25 23.07
C ILE A 387 7.41 28.60 22.50
N THR A 388 7.31 29.66 23.24
CA THR A 388 7.79 30.99 22.84
C THR A 388 9.31 30.99 22.69
N GLY A 389 10.03 30.37 23.63
CA GLY A 389 11.48 30.18 23.55
C GLY A 389 11.94 29.36 22.35
N ALA A 390 11.09 28.46 21.85
CA ALA A 390 11.33 27.67 20.64
C ALA A 390 10.95 28.39 19.33
N GLY A 391 10.35 29.62 19.40
CA GLY A 391 9.98 30.42 18.24
C GLY A 391 8.47 30.58 18.00
N GLY A 392 7.62 30.15 18.95
CA GLY A 392 6.17 30.35 18.92
C GLY A 392 5.35 29.26 18.23
N LEU A 393 4.07 29.57 17.98
CA LEU A 393 3.10 28.58 17.48
C LEU A 393 3.33 28.11 16.04
N ASP A 394 4.00 28.91 15.23
CA ASP A 394 4.18 28.64 13.81
C ASP A 394 5.49 27.89 13.49
N VAL A 395 6.27 27.55 14.50
CA VAL A 395 7.49 26.74 14.35
C VAL A 395 7.12 25.25 14.16
N GLY A 396 7.95 24.57 13.36
CA GLY A 396 7.83 23.13 13.13
C GLY A 396 8.08 22.37 14.44
N MET A 397 7.16 21.47 14.78
CA MET A 397 7.21 20.70 16.01
C MET A 397 8.01 19.40 15.82
N ASN A 398 9.17 19.33 16.50
CA ASN A 398 9.83 18.05 16.79
C ASN A 398 9.64 17.79 18.29
N ALA A 399 8.52 17.14 18.63
CA ALA A 399 8.09 16.96 20.01
C ALA A 399 9.08 16.16 20.87
N GLU A 400 9.86 15.26 20.27
CA GLU A 400 10.84 14.45 20.97
C GLU A 400 12.05 15.25 21.44
N GLU A 401 12.43 16.27 20.68
CA GLU A 401 13.56 17.15 20.98
C GLU A 401 13.15 18.37 21.83
N MET A 402 11.93 18.88 21.61
CA MET A 402 11.47 20.13 22.22
C MET A 402 10.83 19.94 23.61
N LEU A 403 10.15 18.81 23.84
CA LEU A 403 9.32 18.61 25.01
C LEU A 403 9.74 17.36 25.79
N SER A 404 9.91 17.48 27.10
CA SER A 404 10.04 16.33 27.98
C SER A 404 8.76 15.48 27.97
N HIS A 405 8.83 14.24 28.47
CA HIS A 405 7.66 13.36 28.52
C HIS A 405 6.48 13.98 29.28
N GLY A 406 6.72 14.60 30.42
CA GLY A 406 5.68 15.32 31.17
C GLY A 406 5.09 16.52 30.43
N GLN A 407 5.95 17.30 29.74
CA GLN A 407 5.50 18.42 28.92
C GLN A 407 4.66 17.97 27.73
N ARG A 408 4.95 16.79 27.14
CA ARG A 408 4.13 16.19 26.08
C ARG A 408 2.73 15.84 26.60
N GLN A 409 2.61 15.32 27.82
CA GLN A 409 1.31 15.07 28.45
C GLN A 409 0.55 16.37 28.71
N MET A 410 1.22 17.42 29.21
CA MET A 410 0.61 18.75 29.39
C MET A 410 0.15 19.37 28.09
N PHE A 411 0.88 19.12 26.98
CA PHE A 411 0.43 19.55 25.65
C PHE A 411 -0.84 18.82 25.19
N CYS A 412 -1.00 17.52 25.48
CA CYS A 412 -2.23 16.81 25.21
C CYS A 412 -3.39 17.32 26.08
N LEU A 413 -3.11 17.74 27.33
CA LEU A 413 -4.10 18.42 28.15
C LEU A 413 -4.52 19.75 27.52
N ALA A 414 -3.56 20.56 27.04
CA ALA A 414 -3.84 21.79 26.30
C ALA A 414 -4.72 21.55 25.09
N ARG A 415 -4.39 20.48 24.28
CA ARG A 415 -5.21 20.05 23.14
C ARG A 415 -6.66 19.71 23.54
N ALA A 416 -6.85 19.05 24.67
CA ALA A 416 -8.18 18.73 25.19
C ALA A 416 -8.93 19.95 25.75
N MET A 417 -8.23 21.00 26.21
CA MET A 417 -8.83 22.22 26.76
C MET A 417 -9.20 23.24 25.70
N ILE A 418 -8.60 23.17 24.52
CA ILE A 418 -8.87 24.11 23.41
C ILE A 418 -10.08 23.67 22.59
N ARG A 419 -10.43 22.37 22.67
CA ARG A 419 -11.58 21.74 22.04
C ARG A 419 -12.85 22.00 22.85
#